data_754306785cdf9b42b213c2f341cb4b90
#
_entry.id   754306785cdf9b42b213c2f341cb4b90
#
_cell.length_a   1.000
_cell.length_b   1.000
_cell.length_c   1.000
_cell.angle_alpha   90.00
_cell.angle_beta   90.00
_cell.angle_gamma   90.00
#
_symmetry.space_group_name_H-M   'P 1'
#
loop_
_entity.id
_entity.type
_entity.pdbx_description
1 polymer ?
#
loop_
_entity_poly.entity_id
_entity_poly.type
_entity_poly.pdbx_seq_one_letter_code
_entity_poly.pdbx_strand_id
1 'polypeptide(L)'
;MKKILKICPIILSCIFILAGCKRQNTKEVVLNTFESWKQMNRDVWSVGPSITGDIKVVLRDGVEVEYFKVDDEKLSSLSEIKRATEEVCTKNGAEKIYYEYYLDQLKMYHEEDGELYIFPMAIVDIYGGELTDFEMVEERKDYMHAKMKFSDRGLEVLYTIDIILIMEDGEWKVDYLGQEFQR
;
A
#
# COMPACT_ATOMS: atom_id res chain seq x y z
N MET A 1 34.80 19.44 -55.12
CA MET A 1 33.92 18.33 -54.74
C MET A 1 33.86 18.26 -53.21
N LYS A 2 32.77 18.75 -52.58
CA LYS A 2 32.59 18.70 -51.10
C LYS A 2 31.76 17.43 -50.78
N LYS A 3 32.39 16.45 -50.11
CA LYS A 3 31.68 15.28 -49.58
C LYS A 3 30.96 15.70 -48.28
N ILE A 4 29.64 15.81 -48.35
CA ILE A 4 28.79 16.01 -47.19
C ILE A 4 28.67 14.65 -46.49
N LEU A 5 29.28 14.56 -45.30
CA LEU A 5 29.17 13.40 -44.40
C LEU A 5 27.76 13.38 -43.81
N LYS A 6 26.88 12.49 -44.32
CA LYS A 6 25.56 12.26 -43.73
C LYS A 6 25.76 11.52 -42.43
N ILE A 7 25.82 12.25 -41.31
CA ILE A 7 25.80 11.68 -39.97
C ILE A 7 24.42 11.09 -39.76
N CYS A 8 24.39 9.78 -39.51
CA CYS A 8 23.16 9.00 -39.40
C CYS A 8 22.37 9.45 -38.15
N PRO A 9 21.09 9.85 -38.27
CA PRO A 9 20.30 10.35 -37.14
C PRO A 9 20.04 9.29 -36.02
N ILE A 10 20.34 8.02 -36.32
CA ILE A 10 20.19 6.90 -35.34
C ILE A 10 21.16 7.01 -34.17
N ILE A 11 22.37 7.58 -34.35
CA ILE A 11 23.35 7.70 -33.26
C ILE A 11 22.93 8.78 -32.25
N LEU A 12 22.21 9.82 -32.72
CA LEU A 12 21.73 10.89 -31.83
C LEU A 12 20.57 10.42 -30.94
N SER A 13 19.76 9.46 -31.38
CA SER A 13 18.64 8.90 -30.64
C SER A 13 19.10 8.02 -29.45
N CYS A 14 20.23 7.30 -29.58
CA CYS A 14 20.75 6.46 -28.52
C CYS A 14 21.39 7.24 -27.36
N ILE A 15 21.85 8.48 -27.61
CA ILE A 15 22.47 9.31 -26.55
C ILE A 15 21.41 9.90 -25.60
N PHE A 16 20.18 10.16 -26.09
CA PHE A 16 19.09 10.67 -25.24
C PHE A 16 18.48 9.62 -24.32
N ILE A 17 18.59 8.33 -24.63
CA ILE A 17 18.06 7.23 -23.80
C ILE A 17 18.98 6.97 -22.59
N LEU A 18 20.28 7.29 -22.67
CA LEU A 18 21.23 7.08 -21.60
C LEU A 18 21.32 8.27 -20.60
N ALA A 19 20.78 9.44 -20.94
CA ALA A 19 20.85 10.63 -20.10
C ALA A 19 19.68 10.79 -19.11
N GLY A 20 18.69 9.88 -19.13
CA GLY A 20 17.43 10.00 -18.40
C GLY A 20 17.26 9.12 -17.16
N CYS A 21 18.18 8.21 -16.86
CA CYS A 21 18.14 7.50 -15.58
C CYS A 21 18.68 8.41 -14.47
N LYS A 22 17.89 9.37 -14.01
CA LYS A 22 18.05 9.89 -12.65
C LYS A 22 17.96 8.69 -11.72
N ARG A 23 19.07 8.30 -11.09
CA ARG A 23 19.05 7.31 -10.02
C ARG A 23 18.07 7.85 -8.97
N GLN A 24 16.90 7.26 -8.92
CA GLN A 24 15.87 7.67 -7.99
C GLN A 24 16.46 7.51 -6.59
N ASN A 25 16.31 8.53 -5.74
CA ASN A 25 16.83 8.47 -4.39
C ASN A 25 16.09 7.34 -3.65
N THR A 26 16.79 6.32 -3.23
CA THR A 26 16.22 5.13 -2.61
C THR A 26 15.35 5.46 -1.39
N LYS A 27 15.77 6.44 -0.58
CA LYS A 27 14.96 6.97 0.53
C LYS A 27 13.62 7.51 0.03
N GLU A 28 13.62 8.28 -1.05
CA GLU A 28 12.40 8.85 -1.64
C GLU A 28 11.46 7.76 -2.16
N VAL A 29 12.01 6.70 -2.77
CA VAL A 29 11.21 5.53 -3.19
C VAL A 29 10.52 4.89 -2.00
N VAL A 30 11.26 4.60 -0.94
CA VAL A 30 10.69 3.97 0.28
C VAL A 30 9.59 4.85 0.88
N LEU A 31 9.85 6.15 1.02
CA LEU A 31 8.87 7.08 1.59
C LEU A 31 7.61 7.20 0.74
N ASN A 32 7.75 7.31 -0.58
CA ASN A 32 6.61 7.41 -1.50
C ASN A 32 5.77 6.12 -1.49
N THR A 33 6.41 4.95 -1.49
CA THR A 33 5.71 3.67 -1.41
C THR A 33 4.99 3.50 -0.07
N PHE A 34 5.62 3.93 1.03
CA PHE A 34 4.99 3.92 2.35
C PHE A 34 3.80 4.88 2.44
N GLU A 35 3.87 6.08 1.84
CA GLU A 35 2.73 7.01 1.77
C GLU A 35 1.57 6.43 0.95
N SER A 36 1.87 5.80 -0.19
CA SER A 36 0.86 5.10 -1.00
C SER A 36 0.20 3.97 -0.21
N TRP A 37 1.00 3.21 0.54
CA TRP A 37 0.51 2.17 1.43
C TRP A 37 -0.39 2.74 2.55
N LYS A 38 -0.01 3.83 3.19
CA LYS A 38 -0.84 4.48 4.23
C LYS A 38 -2.19 4.93 3.67
N GLN A 39 -2.19 5.51 2.47
CA GLN A 39 -3.43 5.94 1.82
C GLN A 39 -4.33 4.75 1.53
N MET A 40 -3.81 3.70 0.89
CA MET A 40 -4.56 2.46 0.64
C MET A 40 -5.06 1.83 1.94
N ASN A 41 -4.20 1.72 2.96
CA ASN A 41 -4.58 1.17 4.25
C ASN A 41 -5.74 1.95 4.89
N ARG A 42 -5.73 3.27 4.79
CA ARG A 42 -6.83 4.13 5.29
C ARG A 42 -8.12 3.87 4.52
N ASP A 43 -8.06 3.94 3.19
CA ASP A 43 -9.24 3.92 2.33
C ASP A 43 -9.89 2.54 2.29
N VAL A 44 -9.11 1.47 2.45
CA VAL A 44 -9.59 0.09 2.32
C VAL A 44 -9.77 -0.59 3.69
N TRP A 45 -8.77 -0.51 4.58
CA TRP A 45 -8.68 -1.39 5.75
C TRP A 45 -8.90 -0.72 7.11
N SER A 46 -8.77 0.60 7.18
CA SER A 46 -8.85 1.35 8.45
C SER A 46 -10.17 2.15 8.54
N VAL A 47 -10.27 3.25 7.82
CA VAL A 47 -11.53 4.02 7.72
C VAL A 47 -12.53 3.26 6.86
N GLY A 48 -12.03 2.59 5.82
CA GLY A 48 -12.80 1.82 4.86
C GLY A 48 -13.46 2.70 3.78
N PRO A 49 -14.13 2.06 2.81
CA PRO A 49 -14.88 2.74 1.77
C PRO A 49 -16.08 3.47 2.32
N SER A 50 -16.63 4.39 1.53
CA SER A 50 -17.91 5.05 1.83
C SER A 50 -19.03 4.04 1.99
N ILE A 51 -19.93 4.26 2.95
CA ILE A 51 -21.05 3.37 3.26
C ILE A 51 -22.39 4.10 3.15
N THR A 52 -23.45 3.36 2.81
CA THR A 52 -24.84 3.82 2.98
C THR A 52 -25.34 3.51 4.39
N GLY A 53 -26.57 3.98 4.69
CA GLY A 53 -27.30 3.59 5.90
C GLY A 53 -27.94 2.20 5.85
N ASP A 54 -27.79 1.47 4.72
CA ASP A 54 -28.38 0.16 4.55
C ASP A 54 -27.57 -0.89 5.32
N ILE A 55 -28.26 -1.65 6.17
CA ILE A 55 -27.66 -2.64 7.06
C ILE A 55 -28.10 -4.03 6.61
N LYS A 56 -27.12 -4.94 6.55
CA LYS A 56 -27.34 -6.37 6.37
C LYS A 56 -26.93 -7.10 7.65
N VAL A 57 -27.82 -7.94 8.17
CA VAL A 57 -27.52 -8.79 9.31
C VAL A 57 -27.09 -10.16 8.78
N VAL A 58 -25.89 -10.58 9.17
CA VAL A 58 -25.31 -11.88 8.81
C VAL A 58 -25.10 -12.70 10.08
N LEU A 59 -25.57 -13.96 10.05
CA LEU A 59 -25.33 -14.89 11.17
C LEU A 59 -23.92 -15.47 11.06
N ARG A 60 -23.04 -15.14 12.03
CA ARG A 60 -21.67 -15.66 12.12
C ARG A 60 -21.49 -16.42 13.43
N ASP A 61 -21.18 -17.70 13.34
CA ASP A 61 -20.96 -18.57 14.50
C ASP A 61 -22.10 -18.51 15.56
N GLY A 62 -23.34 -18.30 15.08
CA GLY A 62 -24.53 -18.17 15.93
C GLY A 62 -24.77 -16.77 16.50
N VAL A 63 -23.98 -15.78 16.09
CA VAL A 63 -24.13 -14.35 16.50
C VAL A 63 -24.55 -13.53 15.28
N GLU A 64 -25.56 -12.67 15.47
CA GLU A 64 -25.95 -11.69 14.48
C GLU A 64 -24.92 -10.55 14.43
N VAL A 65 -24.39 -10.29 13.23
CA VAL A 65 -23.40 -9.25 12.96
C VAL A 65 -23.97 -8.32 11.91
N GLU A 66 -23.92 -7.02 12.19
CA GLU A 66 -24.39 -5.97 11.28
C GLU A 66 -23.26 -5.56 10.34
N TYR A 67 -23.56 -5.54 9.05
CA TYR A 67 -22.71 -5.05 7.98
C TYR A 67 -23.37 -3.88 7.29
N PHE A 68 -22.60 -2.88 6.90
CA PHE A 68 -23.06 -1.70 6.18
C PHE A 68 -22.77 -1.83 4.69
N LYS A 69 -23.72 -1.49 3.85
CA LYS A 69 -23.54 -1.52 2.40
C LYS A 69 -22.48 -0.50 2.00
N VAL A 70 -21.52 -0.94 1.18
CA VAL A 70 -20.51 -0.08 0.58
C VAL A 70 -21.13 0.74 -0.55
N ASP A 71 -20.88 2.05 -0.56
CA ASP A 71 -21.27 3.00 -1.60
C ASP A 71 -20.03 3.70 -2.16
N ASP A 72 -19.16 2.91 -2.76
CA ASP A 72 -17.92 3.37 -3.36
C ASP A 72 -17.75 2.72 -4.73
N GLU A 73 -17.73 3.55 -5.79
CA GLU A 73 -17.65 3.06 -7.17
C GLU A 73 -16.34 2.32 -7.47
N LYS A 74 -15.25 2.60 -6.72
CA LYS A 74 -13.92 2.01 -6.93
C LYS A 74 -13.68 0.76 -6.08
N LEU A 75 -14.47 0.59 -5.01
CA LEU A 75 -14.32 -0.46 -4.01
C LEU A 75 -15.64 -1.22 -3.81
N SER A 76 -16.34 -1.51 -4.90
CA SER A 76 -17.70 -2.08 -4.88
C SER A 76 -17.74 -3.61 -4.82
N SER A 77 -16.59 -4.30 -4.84
CA SER A 77 -16.49 -5.76 -4.77
C SER A 77 -15.24 -6.23 -4.03
N LEU A 78 -15.23 -7.48 -3.55
CA LEU A 78 -14.03 -8.10 -2.96
C LEU A 78 -12.85 -8.14 -3.95
N SER A 79 -13.12 -8.29 -5.23
CA SER A 79 -12.08 -8.26 -6.26
C SER A 79 -11.43 -6.88 -6.38
N GLU A 80 -12.18 -5.81 -6.21
CA GLU A 80 -11.66 -4.44 -6.23
C GLU A 80 -10.91 -4.10 -4.94
N ILE A 81 -11.37 -4.56 -3.78
CA ILE A 81 -10.63 -4.49 -2.52
C ILE A 81 -9.26 -5.15 -2.65
N LYS A 82 -9.21 -6.38 -3.19
CA LYS A 82 -7.96 -7.08 -3.43
C LYS A 82 -7.08 -6.36 -4.46
N ARG A 83 -7.65 -5.91 -5.56
CA ARG A 83 -6.92 -5.15 -6.59
C ARG A 83 -6.29 -3.88 -6.01
N ALA A 84 -7.04 -3.06 -5.28
CA ALA A 84 -6.53 -1.83 -4.66
C ALA A 84 -5.39 -2.13 -3.66
N THR A 85 -5.48 -3.24 -2.94
CA THR A 85 -4.42 -3.67 -2.02
C THR A 85 -3.17 -4.12 -2.79
N GLU A 86 -3.32 -4.91 -3.86
CA GLU A 86 -2.23 -5.47 -4.66
C GLU A 86 -1.58 -4.43 -5.62
N GLU A 87 -2.20 -3.27 -5.83
CA GLU A 87 -1.54 -2.13 -6.48
C GLU A 87 -0.36 -1.60 -5.64
N VAL A 88 -0.42 -1.75 -4.33
CA VAL A 88 0.58 -1.19 -3.39
C VAL A 88 1.37 -2.28 -2.65
N CYS A 89 0.75 -3.42 -2.39
CA CYS A 89 1.40 -4.57 -1.75
C CYS A 89 1.76 -5.63 -2.79
N THR A 90 2.81 -6.42 -2.53
CA THR A 90 2.98 -7.69 -3.24
C THR A 90 1.82 -8.62 -2.89
N LYS A 91 1.56 -9.64 -3.72
CA LYS A 91 0.53 -10.64 -3.38
C LYS A 91 0.81 -11.34 -2.05
N ASN A 92 2.08 -11.65 -1.78
CA ASN A 92 2.50 -12.25 -0.52
C ASN A 92 2.32 -11.28 0.66
N GLY A 93 2.67 -10.00 0.47
CA GLY A 93 2.45 -8.94 1.47
C GLY A 93 0.97 -8.72 1.76
N ALA A 94 0.13 -8.63 0.72
CA ALA A 94 -1.32 -8.49 0.86
C ALA A 94 -1.94 -9.65 1.66
N GLU A 95 -1.54 -10.89 1.35
CA GLU A 95 -2.00 -12.08 2.06
C GLU A 95 -1.69 -11.99 3.56
N LYS A 96 -0.42 -11.76 3.91
CA LYS A 96 0.05 -11.77 5.31
C LYS A 96 -0.39 -10.57 6.12
N ILE A 97 -0.46 -9.37 5.50
CA ILE A 97 -0.80 -8.14 6.22
C ILE A 97 -2.32 -8.02 6.38
N TYR A 98 -3.09 -8.46 5.36
CA TYR A 98 -4.52 -8.18 5.30
C TYR A 98 -5.40 -9.40 5.19
N TYR A 99 -5.19 -10.31 4.19
CA TYR A 99 -6.22 -11.28 3.84
C TYR A 99 -6.41 -12.34 4.91
N GLU A 100 -5.33 -12.94 5.43
CA GLU A 100 -5.41 -13.95 6.50
C GLU A 100 -6.19 -13.46 7.72
N TYR A 101 -6.01 -12.19 8.09
CA TYR A 101 -6.67 -11.65 9.28
C TYR A 101 -8.01 -10.99 8.97
N TYR A 102 -8.04 -10.02 8.04
CA TYR A 102 -9.24 -9.19 7.84
C TYR A 102 -10.29 -9.85 6.95
N LEU A 103 -9.90 -10.67 5.97
CA LEU A 103 -10.86 -11.37 5.12
C LEU A 103 -11.24 -12.74 5.70
N ASP A 104 -10.27 -13.55 6.11
CA ASP A 104 -10.54 -14.94 6.48
C ASP A 104 -10.98 -15.09 7.93
N GLN A 105 -10.33 -14.40 8.87
CA GLN A 105 -10.66 -14.51 10.28
C GLN A 105 -11.75 -13.53 10.71
N LEU A 106 -11.53 -12.22 10.51
CA LEU A 106 -12.50 -11.19 10.90
C LEU A 106 -13.69 -11.10 9.96
N LYS A 107 -13.54 -11.55 8.69
CA LYS A 107 -14.55 -11.38 7.64
C LYS A 107 -15.07 -9.94 7.59
N MET A 108 -14.12 -9.01 7.54
CA MET A 108 -14.42 -7.58 7.53
C MET A 108 -15.32 -7.18 6.37
N TYR A 109 -15.15 -7.83 5.22
CA TYR A 109 -15.98 -7.64 4.04
C TYR A 109 -16.86 -8.87 3.79
N HIS A 110 -18.08 -8.63 3.33
CA HIS A 110 -19.06 -9.63 2.92
C HIS A 110 -19.65 -9.24 1.56
N GLU A 111 -19.57 -10.15 0.58
CA GLU A 111 -20.15 -9.92 -0.75
C GLU A 111 -21.30 -10.89 -0.98
N GLU A 112 -22.47 -10.37 -1.36
CA GLU A 112 -23.66 -11.16 -1.63
C GLU A 112 -24.53 -10.46 -2.67
N ASP A 113 -25.03 -11.20 -3.65
CA ASP A 113 -25.89 -10.73 -4.75
C ASP A 113 -25.26 -9.58 -5.56
N GLY A 114 -23.91 -9.52 -5.64
CA GLY A 114 -23.17 -8.48 -6.34
C GLY A 114 -23.05 -7.15 -5.59
N GLU A 115 -23.40 -7.13 -4.32
CA GLU A 115 -23.25 -6.01 -3.43
C GLU A 115 -22.21 -6.29 -2.35
N LEU A 116 -21.35 -5.30 -2.06
CA LEU A 116 -20.33 -5.36 -1.03
C LEU A 116 -20.83 -4.71 0.26
N TYR A 117 -20.55 -5.35 1.36
CA TYR A 117 -20.86 -4.89 2.71
C TYR A 117 -19.59 -4.93 3.57
N ILE A 118 -19.47 -3.99 4.51
CA ILE A 118 -18.35 -3.89 5.44
C ILE A 118 -18.83 -3.97 6.89
N PHE A 119 -18.12 -4.73 7.71
CA PHE A 119 -18.22 -4.65 9.16
C PHE A 119 -17.37 -3.47 9.64
N PRO A 120 -17.97 -2.39 10.18
CA PRO A 120 -17.25 -1.20 10.56
C PRO A 120 -16.38 -1.49 11.78
N MET A 121 -15.09 -1.48 11.58
CA MET A 121 -14.11 -1.51 12.66
C MET A 121 -13.53 -0.10 12.81
N ALA A 122 -13.57 0.45 14.02
CA ALA A 122 -12.81 1.64 14.34
C ALA A 122 -11.33 1.26 14.50
N ILE A 123 -10.62 1.10 13.37
CA ILE A 123 -9.17 0.94 13.41
C ILE A 123 -8.58 2.34 13.53
N VAL A 124 -7.87 2.59 14.61
CA VAL A 124 -7.14 3.86 14.81
C VAL A 124 -6.03 3.92 13.75
N ASP A 125 -6.00 5.00 12.97
CA ASP A 125 -4.86 5.29 12.08
C ASP A 125 -3.65 5.66 12.94
N ILE A 126 -2.85 4.65 13.27
CA ILE A 126 -1.66 4.77 14.12
C ILE A 126 -0.41 5.19 13.35
N TYR A 127 -0.53 5.44 12.03
CA TYR A 127 0.60 5.80 11.17
C TYR A 127 0.73 7.31 10.95
N GLY A 128 0.13 8.11 11.83
CA GLY A 128 0.35 9.54 11.95
C GLY A 128 1.69 9.81 12.62
N GLY A 129 2.26 11.00 12.40
CA GLY A 129 3.49 11.42 13.06
C GLY A 129 4.53 11.97 12.11
N GLU A 130 5.57 12.58 12.70
CA GLU A 130 6.69 13.17 11.98
C GLU A 130 7.84 12.16 11.88
N LEU A 131 8.37 11.94 10.67
CA LEU A 131 9.55 11.11 10.45
C LEU A 131 10.77 11.77 11.12
N THR A 132 11.35 11.10 12.12
CA THR A 132 12.50 11.60 12.88
C THR A 132 13.82 10.97 12.45
N ASP A 133 13.79 9.73 11.94
CA ASP A 133 14.99 9.02 11.52
C ASP A 133 14.67 8.01 10.39
N PHE A 134 15.66 7.72 9.55
CA PHE A 134 15.55 6.79 8.43
C PHE A 134 16.86 6.01 8.28
N GLU A 135 16.78 4.69 8.29
CA GLU A 135 17.89 3.77 8.08
C GLU A 135 17.58 2.83 6.91
N MET A 136 18.45 2.81 5.90
CA MET A 136 18.44 1.78 4.88
C MET A 136 19.24 0.59 5.41
N VAL A 137 18.55 -0.51 5.72
CA VAL A 137 19.17 -1.74 6.25
C VAL A 137 19.79 -2.55 5.15
N GLU A 138 19.10 -2.69 4.01
CA GLU A 138 19.58 -3.42 2.84
C GLU A 138 18.97 -2.85 1.56
N GLU A 139 19.80 -2.77 0.50
CA GLU A 139 19.37 -2.35 -0.84
C GLU A 139 19.95 -3.31 -1.88
N ARG A 140 19.09 -3.91 -2.69
CA ARG A 140 19.41 -4.70 -3.89
C ARG A 140 18.59 -4.19 -5.07
N LYS A 141 18.82 -4.74 -6.24
CA LYS A 141 18.13 -4.32 -7.49
C LYS A 141 16.60 -4.41 -7.40
N ASP A 142 16.10 -5.42 -6.71
CA ASP A 142 14.67 -5.81 -6.63
C ASP A 142 14.17 -5.95 -5.19
N TYR A 143 14.95 -5.48 -4.22
CA TYR A 143 14.69 -5.62 -2.79
C TYR A 143 15.20 -4.42 -2.02
N MET A 144 14.38 -3.86 -1.13
CA MET A 144 14.76 -2.82 -0.17
C MET A 144 14.22 -3.18 1.21
N HIS A 145 15.06 -3.01 2.22
CA HIS A 145 14.69 -3.12 3.62
C HIS A 145 15.08 -1.84 4.33
N ALA A 146 14.12 -1.16 4.94
CA ALA A 146 14.35 0.09 5.64
C ALA A 146 13.65 0.12 7.00
N LYS A 147 14.21 0.92 7.92
CA LYS A 147 13.60 1.27 9.20
C LYS A 147 13.35 2.78 9.24
N MET A 148 12.14 3.13 9.64
CA MET A 148 11.69 4.52 9.74
C MET A 148 11.20 4.77 11.17
N LYS A 149 11.75 5.80 11.83
CA LYS A 149 11.30 6.20 13.16
C LYS A 149 10.39 7.42 13.06
N PHE A 150 9.30 7.35 13.77
CA PHE A 150 8.30 8.40 13.84
C PHE A 150 8.09 8.86 15.27
N SER A 151 7.76 10.13 15.41
CA SER A 151 7.33 10.75 16.66
C SER A 151 5.91 11.26 16.47
N ASP A 152 4.98 10.74 17.24
CA ASP A 152 3.63 11.30 17.34
C ASP A 152 3.54 12.17 18.60
N ARG A 153 3.50 13.50 18.40
CA ARG A 153 3.44 14.47 19.49
C ARG A 153 2.09 14.47 20.22
N GLY A 154 1.03 14.04 19.55
CA GLY A 154 -0.32 13.98 20.12
C GLY A 154 -0.47 12.81 21.10
N LEU A 155 0.22 11.71 20.83
CA LEU A 155 0.20 10.50 21.64
C LEU A 155 1.44 10.37 22.53
N GLU A 156 2.43 11.27 22.41
CA GLU A 156 3.74 11.18 23.07
C GLU A 156 4.44 9.83 22.87
N VAL A 157 4.27 9.25 21.69
CA VAL A 157 4.78 7.91 21.34
C VAL A 157 5.86 8.01 20.28
N LEU A 158 6.93 7.24 20.48
CA LEU A 158 7.93 6.95 19.45
C LEU A 158 7.65 5.54 18.91
N TYR A 159 7.65 5.38 17.61
CA TYR A 159 7.53 4.05 17.01
C TYR A 159 8.44 3.88 15.79
N THR A 160 8.81 2.65 15.53
CA THR A 160 9.63 2.28 14.37
C THR A 160 8.79 1.44 13.42
N ILE A 161 8.78 1.80 12.16
CA ILE A 161 8.25 0.98 11.06
C ILE A 161 9.43 0.25 10.43
N ASP A 162 9.31 -1.06 10.36
CA ASP A 162 10.21 -1.97 9.64
C ASP A 162 9.51 -2.38 8.34
N ILE A 163 10.04 -1.94 7.19
CA ILE A 163 9.39 -2.11 5.89
C ILE A 163 10.30 -2.83 4.91
N ILE A 164 9.75 -3.83 4.22
CA ILE A 164 10.38 -4.50 3.09
C ILE A 164 9.59 -4.20 1.82
N LEU A 165 10.31 -3.72 0.81
CA LEU A 165 9.79 -3.49 -0.53
C LEU A 165 10.40 -4.49 -1.51
N ILE A 166 9.56 -5.02 -2.39
CA ILE A 166 9.96 -5.89 -3.50
C ILE A 166 9.56 -5.23 -4.82
N MET A 167 10.41 -5.37 -5.84
CA MET A 167 10.09 -4.97 -7.21
C MET A 167 9.22 -6.06 -7.84
N GLU A 168 7.95 -5.77 -8.06
CA GLU A 168 6.98 -6.66 -8.71
C GLU A 168 6.31 -5.91 -9.86
N ASP A 169 6.32 -6.50 -11.05
CA ASP A 169 5.75 -5.92 -12.28
C ASP A 169 6.30 -4.54 -12.67
N GLY A 170 7.55 -4.24 -12.27
CA GLY A 170 8.24 -2.98 -12.54
C GLY A 170 7.96 -1.87 -11.52
N GLU A 171 7.24 -2.15 -10.46
CA GLU A 171 6.89 -1.21 -9.40
C GLU A 171 7.37 -1.72 -8.02
N TRP A 172 7.73 -0.78 -7.14
CA TRP A 172 8.06 -1.10 -5.77
C TRP A 172 6.79 -1.27 -4.95
N LYS A 173 6.64 -2.46 -4.34
CA LYS A 173 5.47 -2.81 -3.52
C LYS A 173 5.87 -3.27 -2.13
N VAL A 174 4.99 -3.05 -1.17
CA VAL A 174 5.18 -3.49 0.22
C VAL A 174 4.98 -5.01 0.32
N ASP A 175 5.99 -5.73 0.78
CA ASP A 175 5.95 -7.17 1.03
C ASP A 175 5.85 -7.50 2.52
N TYR A 176 6.41 -6.63 3.36
CA TYR A 176 6.35 -6.75 4.81
C TYR A 176 6.27 -5.38 5.46
N LEU A 177 5.51 -5.31 6.54
CA LEU A 177 5.45 -4.13 7.39
C LEU A 177 5.32 -4.58 8.84
N GLY A 178 6.31 -4.22 9.65
CA GLY A 178 6.33 -4.42 11.09
C GLY A 178 6.31 -3.09 11.83
N GLN A 179 5.73 -3.06 13.03
CA GLN A 179 5.70 -1.88 13.86
C GLN A 179 6.14 -2.20 15.28
N GLU A 180 7.08 -1.42 15.78
CA GLU A 180 7.58 -1.52 17.17
C GLU A 180 7.35 -0.19 17.89
N PHE A 181 6.65 -0.24 19.01
CA PHE A 181 6.47 0.91 19.90
C PHE A 181 7.64 0.99 20.89
N GLN A 182 8.24 2.17 21.01
CA GLN A 182 9.20 2.47 22.07
C GLN A 182 8.44 3.15 23.21
N ARG A 183 8.48 2.55 24.37
CA ARG A 183 7.94 3.13 25.62
C ARG A 183 9.00 3.94 26.32
#